data_df3f54cb0a55b0bf98afef379946af33
#
_entry.id   df3f54cb0a55b0bf98afef379946af33
#
_cell.length_a   1.000
_cell.length_b   1.000
_cell.length_c   1.000
_cell.angle_alpha   90.00
_cell.angle_beta   90.00
_cell.angle_gamma   90.00
#
_symmetry.space_group_name_H-M   'P 1'
#
loop_
_entity.id
_entity.type
_entity.pdbx_description
1 polymer ?
#
loop_
_entity_poly.entity_id
_entity_poly.type
_entity_poly.pdbx_seq_one_letter_code
_entity_poly.pdbx_strand_id
1 'polypeptide(L)' 'MLNNKNLVEIDPEKLGGTPVFYGTRVPIQNLFDCLETGESLDQFLEQFPSVTREQALAVLEESKERLLVGYESAA' A
#
# COMPACT_ATOMS: atom_id res chain seq x y z
N MET A 1 -15.19 -2.52 5.84
CA MET A 1 -14.28 -1.47 5.36
C MET A 1 -13.00 -1.48 6.19
N LEU A 2 -11.86 -1.51 5.53
CA LEU A 2 -10.58 -1.45 6.23
C LEU A 2 -10.34 -0.04 6.73
N ASN A 3 -9.87 0.09 7.96
CA ASN A 3 -9.44 1.39 8.46
C ASN A 3 -7.91 1.44 8.44
N ASN A 4 -7.33 2.62 8.71
CA ASN A 4 -5.89 2.81 8.61
C ASN A 4 -5.10 1.91 9.56
N LYS A 5 -5.69 1.51 10.67
CA LYS A 5 -5.01 0.66 11.64
C LYS A 5 -4.73 -0.73 11.11
N ASN A 6 -5.56 -1.20 10.16
CA ASN A 6 -5.46 -2.54 9.61
C ASN A 6 -4.90 -2.54 8.20
N LEU A 7 -4.36 -1.43 7.74
CA LEU A 7 -3.87 -1.31 6.37
C LEU A 7 -2.35 -1.38 6.29
N VAL A 8 -1.69 -0.64 7.16
CA VAL A 8 -0.22 -0.52 7.17
C VAL A 8 0.32 -0.93 8.52
N GLU A 9 1.39 -1.71 8.52
CA GLU A 9 2.07 -2.12 9.73
C GLU A 9 3.50 -1.60 9.70
N ILE A 10 3.94 -1.01 10.82
CA ILE A 10 5.32 -0.56 10.97
C ILE A 10 5.85 -1.23 12.23
N ASP A 11 6.75 -2.20 12.04
CA ASP A 11 7.30 -3.00 13.12
C ASP A 11 8.82 -2.98 13.00
N PRO A 12 9.55 -2.48 14.02
CA PRO A 12 11.00 -2.44 13.96
C PRO A 12 11.65 -3.79 13.69
N GLU A 13 10.96 -4.88 14.02
CA GLU A 13 11.47 -6.22 13.78
C GLU A 13 11.16 -6.74 12.38
N LYS A 14 10.34 -6.00 11.63
CA LYS A 14 10.04 -6.32 10.23
C LYS A 14 10.72 -5.31 9.34
N LEU A 15 11.73 -5.75 8.63
CA LEU A 15 12.44 -4.92 7.65
C LEU A 15 12.88 -3.56 8.22
N GLY A 16 13.29 -3.56 9.50
CA GLY A 16 13.81 -2.35 10.13
C GLY A 16 12.80 -1.23 10.29
N GLY A 17 11.51 -1.55 10.36
CA GLY A 17 10.46 -0.54 10.50
C GLY A 17 9.90 -0.01 9.19
N THR A 18 10.26 -0.63 8.07
CA THR A 18 9.68 -0.26 6.77
C THR A 18 8.17 -0.51 6.79
N PRO A 19 7.35 0.44 6.32
CA PRO A 19 5.91 0.22 6.24
C PRO A 19 5.57 -0.94 5.32
N VAL A 20 4.80 -1.90 5.82
CA VAL A 20 4.40 -3.07 5.06
C VAL A 20 2.88 -3.19 5.08
N PHE A 21 2.34 -3.99 4.15
CA PHE A 21 0.92 -4.33 4.21
C PHE A 21 0.66 -5.09 5.50
N TYR A 22 -0.42 -4.74 6.18
CA TYR A 22 -0.75 -5.33 7.48
C TYR A 22 -0.75 -6.86 7.42
N GLY A 23 -0.06 -7.47 8.37
CA GLY A 23 0.00 -8.92 8.46
C GLY A 23 0.96 -9.57 7.45
N THR A 24 1.73 -8.79 6.72
CA THR A 24 2.68 -9.30 5.74
C THR A 24 4.07 -8.73 5.97
N ARG A 25 5.03 -9.18 5.16
CA ARG A 25 6.37 -8.59 5.12
C ARG A 25 6.60 -7.87 3.79
N VAL A 26 5.53 -7.56 3.05
CA VAL A 26 5.62 -6.91 1.76
C VAL A 26 5.58 -5.39 1.95
N PRO A 27 6.65 -4.67 1.60
CA PRO A 27 6.65 -3.21 1.72
C PRO A 27 5.58 -2.56 0.84
N ILE A 28 4.94 -1.55 1.39
CA ILE A 28 3.97 -0.75 0.62
C ILE A 28 4.62 -0.19 -0.64
N GLN A 29 5.89 0.21 -0.52
CA GLN A 29 6.67 0.76 -1.64
C GLN A 29 6.66 -0.16 -2.86
N ASN A 30 6.65 -1.47 -2.64
CA ASN A 30 6.68 -2.43 -3.75
C ASN A 30 5.48 -2.31 -4.68
N LEU A 31 4.32 -1.95 -4.14
CA LEU A 31 3.13 -1.76 -4.97
C LEU A 31 3.34 -0.60 -5.94
N PHE A 32 3.82 0.52 -5.43
CA PHE A 32 4.03 1.69 -6.27
C PHE A 32 5.14 1.46 -7.29
N ASP A 33 6.24 0.82 -6.87
CA ASP A 33 7.34 0.51 -7.78
C ASP A 33 6.85 -0.38 -8.93
N CYS A 34 6.04 -1.37 -8.61
CA CYS A 34 5.49 -2.30 -9.60
C CYS A 34 4.65 -1.55 -10.63
N LEU A 35 3.75 -0.70 -10.16
CA LEU A 35 2.90 0.08 -11.07
C LEU A 35 3.71 1.08 -11.88
N GLU A 36 4.72 1.68 -11.30
CA GLU A 36 5.57 2.65 -11.99
C GLU A 36 6.38 2.01 -13.12
N THR A 37 6.69 0.73 -12.99
CA THR A 37 7.42 0.01 -14.05
C THR A 37 6.50 -0.56 -15.12
N GLY A 38 5.20 -0.24 -15.06
CA GLY A 38 4.25 -0.66 -16.07
C GLY A 38 3.57 -2.00 -15.80
N GLU A 39 3.81 -2.60 -14.65
CA GLU A 39 3.14 -3.84 -14.30
C GLU A 39 1.73 -3.54 -13.79
N SER A 40 0.83 -4.50 -13.98
CA SER A 40 -0.55 -4.36 -13.54
C SER A 40 -0.69 -4.73 -12.07
N LEU A 41 -1.81 -4.32 -11.47
CA LEU A 41 -2.15 -4.74 -10.12
C LEU A 41 -2.22 -6.26 -10.03
N ASP A 42 -2.78 -6.92 -11.04
CA ASP A 42 -2.86 -8.39 -11.04
C ASP A 42 -1.48 -9.02 -11.00
N GLN A 43 -0.53 -8.46 -11.73
CA GLN A 43 0.85 -8.95 -11.71
C GLN A 43 1.48 -8.76 -10.34
N PHE A 44 1.23 -7.64 -9.69
CA PHE A 44 1.70 -7.41 -8.34
C PHE A 44 1.16 -8.47 -7.37
N LEU A 45 -0.14 -8.75 -7.46
CA LEU A 45 -0.77 -9.72 -6.56
C LEU A 45 -0.27 -11.13 -6.80
N GLU A 46 0.11 -11.46 -8.04
CA GLU A 46 0.72 -12.75 -8.33
C GLU A 46 2.10 -12.88 -7.70
N GLN A 47 2.88 -11.80 -7.71
CA GLN A 47 4.22 -11.81 -7.12
C GLN A 47 4.19 -11.83 -5.61
N PHE A 48 3.17 -11.25 -5.01
CA PHE A 48 3.06 -11.12 -3.56
C PHE A 48 1.72 -11.70 -3.08
N PRO A 49 1.59 -13.03 -3.09
CA PRO A 49 0.29 -13.65 -2.76
C PRO A 49 -0.19 -13.43 -1.33
N SER A 50 0.68 -12.98 -0.42
CA SER A 50 0.27 -12.65 0.94
C SER A 50 -0.52 -11.35 1.02
N VAL A 51 -0.50 -10.53 -0.05
CA VAL A 51 -1.27 -9.29 -0.11
C VAL A 51 -2.57 -9.57 -0.84
N THR A 52 -3.70 -9.16 -0.24
CA THR A 52 -4.99 -9.32 -0.90
C THR A 52 -5.26 -8.15 -1.83
N ARG A 53 -6.14 -8.38 -2.79
CA ARG A 53 -6.57 -7.31 -3.69
C ARG A 53 -7.18 -6.16 -2.91
N GLU A 54 -7.96 -6.48 -1.89
CA GLU A 54 -8.59 -5.47 -1.05
C GLU A 54 -7.56 -4.58 -0.35
N GLN A 55 -6.49 -5.19 0.15
CA GLN A 55 -5.43 -4.42 0.79
C GLN A 55 -4.76 -3.49 -0.20
N ALA A 56 -4.44 -3.98 -1.40
CA ALA A 56 -3.77 -3.17 -2.41
C ALA A 56 -4.65 -2.01 -2.86
N LEU A 57 -5.93 -2.29 -3.11
CA LEU A 57 -6.87 -1.24 -3.52
C LEU A 57 -7.07 -0.21 -2.42
N ALA A 58 -7.13 -0.66 -1.15
CA ALA A 58 -7.28 0.26 -0.03
C ALA A 58 -6.08 1.19 0.12
N VAL A 59 -4.87 0.67 -0.11
CA VAL A 59 -3.66 1.51 -0.08
C VAL A 59 -3.72 2.56 -1.18
N LEU A 60 -4.12 2.17 -2.38
CA LEU A 60 -4.23 3.10 -3.50
C LEU A 60 -5.29 4.17 -3.22
N GLU A 61 -6.43 3.77 -2.69
CA GLU A 61 -7.51 4.69 -2.36
C GLU A 61 -7.09 5.69 -1.28
N GLU A 62 -6.44 5.19 -0.23
CA GLU A 62 -5.96 6.05 0.85
C GLU A 62 -4.93 7.04 0.34
N SER A 63 -4.03 6.59 -0.53
CA SER A 63 -3.00 7.45 -1.12
C SER A 63 -3.64 8.55 -1.97
N LYS A 64 -4.66 8.19 -2.74
CA LYS A 64 -5.38 9.15 -3.56
C LYS A 64 -6.05 10.21 -2.71
N GLU A 65 -6.74 9.79 -1.66
CA GLU A 65 -7.45 10.71 -0.79
C GLU A 65 -6.50 11.70 -0.11
N ARG A 66 -5.37 11.22 0.38
CA ARG A 66 -4.40 12.09 1.03
C ARG A 66 -3.83 13.11 0.08
N LEU A 67 -3.54 12.69 -1.14
CA LEU A 67 -3.02 13.60 -2.16
C LEU A 67 -4.04 14.67 -2.52
N LEU A 68 -5.29 14.26 -2.78
CA LEU A 68 -6.33 15.19 -3.18
C LEU A 68 -6.69 16.16 -2.07
N VAL A 69 -6.77 15.69 -0.83
CA VAL A 69 -7.04 16.57 0.32
C VAL A 69 -5.94 17.64 0.43
N GLY A 70 -4.69 17.26 0.22
CA GLY A 70 -3.58 18.22 0.24
C GLY A 70 -3.76 19.31 -0.79
N TYR A 71 -4.14 18.98 -2.00
CA TYR A 71 -4.36 19.97 -3.05
C TYR A 71 -5.61 20.81 -2.81
N GLU A 72 -6.68 20.19 -2.34
CA GLU A 72 -7.91 20.91 -2.01
C GLU A 72 -7.67 21.92 -0.90
N SER A 73 -6.87 21.55 0.09
CA SER A 73 -6.54 22.46 1.20
C SER A 73 -5.68 23.63 0.75
N ALA A 74 -4.94 23.48 -0.33
CA ALA A 74 -4.07 24.53 -0.86
C ALA A 74 -4.82 25.49 -1.78
N ALA A 75 -6.01 25.11 -2.21
CA ALA A 75 -6.82 25.94 -3.12
C ALA A 75 -7.53 27.11 -2.36
#